data_530a69b8797d781744a0abd9349a96b1
#
_entry.id   530a69b8797d781744a0abd9349a96b1
#
_cell.length_a   1.000
_cell.length_b   1.000
_cell.length_c   1.000
_cell.angle_alpha   90.00
_cell.angle_beta   90.00
_cell.angle_gamma   90.00
#
_symmetry.space_group_name_H-M   'P 1'
#
loop_
_entity.id
_entity.type
_entity.pdbx_description
1 polymer ?
#
loop_
_entity_poly.entity_id
_entity_poly.type
_entity_poly.pdbx_seq_one_letter_code
_entity_poly.pdbx_strand_id
1 'polypeptide(L)'
;MGYDEYYAGSEKAGPVSSLNYVTDSTENTLKEVPAEQTIIALPFYSRLWKETTKDGKVKLSSEAYGMHFAKESMIDAGAKFEWNDESGMNYAEYTKDGVVYKMWLEDQTSLEEKMKVVSDHQTAGYAFWKLGLEDSAVWDMIIKYM
;
A
#
# COMPACT_ATOMS: atom_id res chain seq x y z
N MET A 1 -0.40 3.79 12.80
CA MET A 1 -0.42 4.07 11.35
C MET A 1 0.07 2.83 10.63
N GLY A 2 -0.81 2.16 9.90
CA GLY A 2 -0.51 0.93 9.15
C GLY A 2 -0.02 1.24 7.72
N TYR A 3 0.85 2.24 7.55
CA TYR A 3 1.42 2.63 6.27
C TYR A 3 2.83 3.21 6.45
N ASP A 4 3.48 3.55 5.32
CA ASP A 4 4.90 3.91 5.24
C ASP A 4 5.85 2.77 5.70
N GLU A 5 5.44 1.52 5.46
CA GLU A 5 6.32 0.35 5.58
C GLU A 5 7.60 0.56 4.76
N TYR A 6 7.42 0.98 3.50
CA TYR A 6 8.48 1.51 2.65
C TYR A 6 8.15 2.94 2.25
N TYR A 7 9.11 3.84 2.38
CA TYR A 7 8.98 5.28 2.17
C TYR A 7 10.13 5.84 1.34
N ALA A 8 10.11 7.13 1.02
CA ALA A 8 11.10 7.75 0.13
C ALA A 8 12.57 7.56 0.52
N GLY A 9 12.85 7.33 1.79
CA GLY A 9 14.20 7.08 2.32
C GLY A 9 14.59 5.60 2.43
N SER A 10 13.74 4.68 1.98
CA SER A 10 14.04 3.25 2.04
C SER A 10 15.17 2.86 1.08
N GLU A 11 15.98 1.90 1.49
CA GLU A 11 17.08 1.35 0.68
C GLU A 11 16.61 0.35 -0.37
N LYS A 12 15.39 -0.15 -0.25
CA LYS A 12 14.74 -1.10 -1.16
C LYS A 12 13.38 -0.61 -1.55
N ALA A 13 12.94 -0.96 -2.76
CA ALA A 13 11.57 -0.81 -3.18
C ALA A 13 10.66 -1.80 -2.43
N GLY A 14 9.47 -1.35 -2.07
CA GLY A 14 8.48 -2.19 -1.40
C GLY A 14 7.12 -1.51 -1.30
N PRO A 15 6.09 -2.21 -0.76
CA PRO A 15 4.76 -1.68 -0.60
C PRO A 15 4.71 -0.56 0.45
N VAL A 16 3.78 0.36 0.29
CA VAL A 16 3.48 1.36 1.33
C VAL A 16 2.89 0.68 2.57
N SER A 17 2.15 -0.41 2.37
CA SER A 17 1.41 -1.10 3.42
C SER A 17 1.08 -2.52 2.95
N SER A 18 1.95 -3.50 3.23
CA SER A 18 1.62 -4.90 2.97
C SER A 18 0.58 -5.43 3.97
N LEU A 19 -0.09 -6.52 3.60
CA LEU A 19 -1.04 -7.20 4.49
C LEU A 19 -0.34 -7.68 5.78
N ASN A 20 0.86 -8.27 5.64
CA ASN A 20 1.65 -8.74 6.78
C ASN A 20 2.05 -7.58 7.70
N TYR A 21 2.45 -6.44 7.14
CA TYR A 21 2.80 -5.25 7.92
C TYR A 21 1.63 -4.75 8.76
N VAL A 22 0.42 -4.69 8.17
CA VAL A 22 -0.79 -4.27 8.90
C VAL A 22 -1.15 -5.29 9.98
N THR A 23 -1.04 -6.59 9.68
CA THR A 23 -1.31 -7.66 10.64
C THR A 23 -0.38 -7.56 11.84
N ASP A 24 0.93 -7.57 11.61
CA ASP A 24 1.96 -7.52 12.66
C ASP A 24 1.87 -6.24 13.47
N SER A 25 1.63 -5.09 12.80
CA SER A 25 1.49 -3.79 13.46
C SER A 25 0.25 -3.75 14.35
N THR A 26 -0.86 -4.31 13.89
CA THR A 26 -2.10 -4.40 14.67
C THR A 26 -1.90 -5.29 15.88
N GLU A 27 -1.41 -6.52 15.70
CA GLU A 27 -1.16 -7.46 16.79
C GLU A 27 -0.17 -6.93 17.83
N ASN A 28 0.90 -6.29 17.38
CA ASN A 28 1.89 -5.71 18.28
C ASN A 28 1.32 -4.51 19.08
N THR A 29 0.51 -3.67 18.44
CA THR A 29 -0.15 -2.55 19.13
C THR A 29 -1.11 -3.06 20.20
N LEU A 30 -1.87 -4.12 19.91
CA LEU A 30 -2.86 -4.68 20.83
C LEU A 30 -2.26 -5.40 22.04
N LYS A 31 -0.95 -5.68 22.06
CA LYS A 31 -0.25 -6.14 23.27
C LYS A 31 -0.12 -5.06 24.34
N GLU A 32 -0.14 -3.79 23.94
CA GLU A 32 0.11 -2.64 24.80
C GLU A 32 -1.12 -1.73 24.97
N VAL A 33 -2.01 -1.70 23.96
CA VAL A 33 -3.18 -0.81 23.93
C VAL A 33 -4.45 -1.62 23.73
N PRO A 34 -5.51 -1.42 24.56
CA PRO A 34 -6.78 -2.11 24.36
C PRO A 34 -7.39 -1.85 22.98
N ALA A 35 -8.06 -2.87 22.42
CA ALA A 35 -8.64 -2.80 21.08
C ALA A 35 -9.65 -1.65 20.94
N GLU A 36 -10.48 -1.45 21.95
CA GLU A 36 -11.49 -0.37 22.00
C GLU A 36 -10.91 1.04 22.07
N GLN A 37 -9.59 1.18 22.25
CA GLN A 37 -8.85 2.43 22.23
C GLN A 37 -7.93 2.56 20.99
N THR A 38 -7.92 1.55 20.14
CA THR A 38 -7.02 1.46 18.99
C THR A 38 -7.77 1.74 17.69
N ILE A 39 -7.30 2.73 16.92
CA ILE A 39 -7.72 3.00 15.55
C ILE A 39 -6.56 2.69 14.63
N ILE A 40 -6.77 1.86 13.61
CA ILE A 40 -5.76 1.54 12.59
C ILE A 40 -5.96 2.44 11.38
N ALA A 41 -4.91 3.16 11.00
CA ALA A 41 -4.92 4.02 9.82
C ALA A 41 -4.31 3.29 8.62
N LEU A 42 -5.01 3.32 7.47
CA LEU A 42 -4.63 2.68 6.21
C LEU A 42 -4.40 3.73 5.12
N PRO A 43 -3.56 3.43 4.10
CA PRO A 43 -3.25 4.39 3.05
C PRO A 43 -4.28 4.38 1.92
N PHE A 44 -4.43 5.53 1.23
CA PHE A 44 -5.12 5.66 -0.05
C PHE A 44 -4.12 5.99 -1.18
N TYR A 45 -2.87 5.54 -1.04
CA TYR A 45 -1.81 5.83 -1.99
C TYR A 45 -0.84 4.67 -2.15
N SER A 46 -0.17 4.66 -3.28
CA SER A 46 0.92 3.74 -3.61
C SER A 46 2.20 4.53 -3.89
N ARG A 47 3.35 3.85 -3.98
CA ARG A 47 4.60 4.44 -4.45
C ARG A 47 5.01 3.85 -5.79
N LEU A 48 5.28 4.75 -6.75
CA LEU A 48 6.03 4.40 -7.95
C LEU A 48 7.51 4.47 -7.64
N TRP A 49 8.16 3.32 -7.60
CA TRP A 49 9.60 3.19 -7.42
C TRP A 49 10.33 3.26 -8.75
N LYS A 50 11.50 3.91 -8.76
CA LYS A 50 12.40 4.02 -9.90
C LYS A 50 13.76 3.50 -9.48
N GLU A 51 14.19 2.37 -10.05
CA GLU A 51 15.50 1.76 -9.81
C GLU A 51 16.40 1.96 -11.04
N THR A 52 17.53 2.62 -10.84
CA THR A 52 18.55 2.80 -11.86
C THR A 52 19.83 2.13 -11.40
N THR A 53 20.38 1.21 -12.21
CA THR A 53 21.67 0.59 -11.92
C THR A 53 22.77 1.26 -12.74
N LYS A 54 23.77 1.82 -12.07
CA LYS A 54 24.96 2.39 -12.69
C LYS A 54 26.21 1.92 -11.95
N ASP A 55 27.20 1.43 -12.69
CA ASP A 55 28.46 0.94 -12.13
C ASP A 55 28.29 -0.08 -10.98
N GLY A 56 27.30 -0.99 -11.13
CA GLY A 56 26.95 -1.99 -10.12
C GLY A 56 26.24 -1.46 -8.86
N LYS A 57 25.93 -0.15 -8.84
CA LYS A 57 25.19 0.48 -7.73
C LYS A 57 23.75 0.77 -8.13
N VAL A 58 22.81 0.39 -7.28
CA VAL A 58 21.40 0.70 -7.45
C VAL A 58 21.13 2.07 -6.81
N LYS A 59 20.56 2.97 -7.60
CA LYS A 59 19.97 4.23 -7.13
C LYS A 59 18.46 4.09 -7.14
N LEU A 60 17.85 4.31 -5.99
CA LEU A 60 16.42 4.23 -5.78
C LEU A 60 15.83 5.63 -5.57
N SER A 61 14.68 5.87 -6.16
CA SER A 61 13.82 7.01 -5.85
C SER A 61 12.35 6.62 -5.95
N SER A 62 11.45 7.38 -5.37
CA SER A 62 10.02 7.08 -5.45
C SER A 62 9.15 8.33 -5.35
N GLU A 63 7.94 8.22 -5.88
CA GLU A 63 6.89 9.22 -5.81
C GLU A 63 5.61 8.56 -5.30
N ALA A 64 4.85 9.25 -4.45
CA ALA A 64 3.57 8.79 -3.95
C ALA A 64 2.45 9.24 -4.89
N TYR A 65 1.55 8.30 -5.25
CA TYR A 65 0.41 8.53 -6.12
C TYR A 65 -0.87 8.02 -5.46
N GLY A 66 -1.96 8.80 -5.53
CA GLY A 66 -3.29 8.35 -5.13
C GLY A 66 -3.76 7.16 -5.96
N MET A 67 -4.73 6.41 -5.46
CA MET A 67 -5.17 5.11 -6.00
C MET A 67 -5.44 5.13 -7.51
N HIS A 68 -6.30 6.05 -7.97
CA HIS A 68 -6.70 6.12 -9.38
C HIS A 68 -5.49 6.40 -10.28
N PHE A 69 -4.73 7.45 -10.00
CA PHE A 69 -3.56 7.83 -10.80
C PHE A 69 -2.46 6.77 -10.75
N ALA A 70 -2.24 6.12 -9.60
CA ALA A 70 -1.28 5.04 -9.45
C ALA A 70 -1.57 3.91 -10.45
N LYS A 71 -2.81 3.44 -10.48
CA LYS A 71 -3.25 2.38 -11.39
C LYS A 71 -3.11 2.76 -12.86
N GLU A 72 -3.64 3.93 -13.24
CA GLU A 72 -3.60 4.39 -14.64
C GLU A 72 -2.17 4.58 -15.12
N SER A 73 -1.28 5.19 -14.33
CA SER A 73 0.11 5.44 -14.71
C SER A 73 0.86 4.16 -15.09
N MET A 74 0.61 3.06 -14.41
CA MET A 74 1.23 1.77 -14.70
C MET A 74 0.62 1.11 -15.95
N ILE A 75 -0.70 1.16 -16.10
CA ILE A 75 -1.40 0.61 -17.26
C ILE A 75 -1.00 1.36 -18.53
N ASP A 76 -0.94 2.68 -18.50
CA ASP A 76 -0.53 3.53 -19.64
C ASP A 76 0.92 3.27 -20.05
N ALA A 77 1.77 2.87 -19.10
CA ALA A 77 3.13 2.44 -19.37
C ALA A 77 3.23 1.00 -19.92
N GLY A 78 2.10 0.29 -20.06
CA GLY A 78 2.03 -1.08 -20.57
C GLY A 78 2.32 -2.16 -19.53
N ALA A 79 2.40 -1.81 -18.25
CA ALA A 79 2.58 -2.78 -17.17
C ALA A 79 1.29 -3.56 -16.91
N LYS A 80 1.44 -4.78 -16.41
CA LYS A 80 0.32 -5.65 -16.02
C LYS A 80 0.41 -5.93 -14.54
N PHE A 81 -0.67 -5.70 -13.82
CA PHE A 81 -0.77 -6.04 -12.42
C PHE A 81 -1.05 -7.55 -12.26
N GLU A 82 -0.33 -8.16 -11.34
CA GLU A 82 -0.55 -9.54 -10.90
C GLU A 82 -0.62 -9.56 -9.38
N TRP A 83 -1.50 -10.39 -8.84
CA TRP A 83 -1.63 -10.53 -7.39
C TRP A 83 -0.36 -11.14 -6.79
N ASN A 84 0.17 -10.48 -5.77
CA ASN A 84 1.33 -10.94 -5.02
C ASN A 84 0.88 -11.39 -3.62
N ASP A 85 0.86 -12.69 -3.40
CA ASP A 85 0.39 -13.29 -2.14
C ASP A 85 1.23 -12.88 -0.93
N GLU A 86 2.52 -12.63 -1.11
CA GLU A 86 3.42 -12.23 -0.04
C GLU A 86 3.04 -10.87 0.55
N SER A 87 2.68 -9.92 -0.29
CA SER A 87 2.28 -8.57 0.14
C SER A 87 0.78 -8.42 0.36
N GLY A 88 -0.05 -9.32 -0.20
CA GLY A 88 -1.50 -9.15 -0.26
C GLY A 88 -1.93 -7.96 -1.13
N MET A 89 -1.21 -7.70 -2.22
CA MET A 89 -1.41 -6.55 -3.10
C MET A 89 -1.19 -6.92 -4.56
N ASN A 90 -1.77 -6.14 -5.48
CA ASN A 90 -1.43 -6.21 -6.89
C ASN A 90 -0.06 -5.57 -7.12
N TYR A 91 0.84 -6.29 -7.79
CA TYR A 91 2.18 -5.83 -8.15
C TYR A 91 2.31 -5.69 -9.66
N ALA A 92 3.00 -4.65 -10.10
CA ALA A 92 3.40 -4.49 -11.49
C ALA A 92 4.79 -3.87 -11.59
N GLU A 93 5.50 -4.21 -12.68
CA GLU A 93 6.75 -3.56 -13.04
C GLU A 93 6.88 -3.40 -14.56
N TYR A 94 7.67 -2.42 -14.96
CA TYR A 94 8.10 -2.24 -16.35
C TYR A 94 9.49 -1.60 -16.39
N THR A 95 10.16 -1.75 -17.55
CA THR A 95 11.46 -1.11 -17.78
C THR A 95 11.34 -0.12 -18.93
N LYS A 96 11.84 1.09 -18.71
CA LYS A 96 11.93 2.13 -19.74
C LYS A 96 13.24 2.89 -19.60
N ASP A 97 13.96 3.06 -20.71
CA ASP A 97 15.22 3.81 -20.78
C ASP A 97 16.27 3.39 -19.73
N GLY A 98 16.35 2.08 -19.44
CA GLY A 98 17.28 1.52 -18.47
C GLY A 98 16.88 1.71 -17.00
N VAL A 99 15.69 2.23 -16.74
CA VAL A 99 15.11 2.38 -15.41
C VAL A 99 14.05 1.32 -15.21
N VAL A 100 14.08 0.62 -14.08
CA VAL A 100 13.02 -0.31 -13.67
C VAL A 100 12.02 0.44 -12.79
N TYR A 101 10.76 0.40 -13.17
CA TYR A 101 9.65 0.99 -12.44
C TYR A 101 8.85 -0.11 -11.77
N LYS A 102 8.56 0.03 -10.48
CA LYS A 102 7.84 -0.98 -9.67
C LYS A 102 6.76 -0.32 -8.85
N MET A 103 5.65 -1.03 -8.67
CA MET A 103 4.56 -0.59 -7.81
C MET A 103 3.82 -1.77 -7.19
N TRP A 104 3.59 -1.69 -5.88
CA TRP A 104 2.56 -2.43 -5.16
C TRP A 104 1.36 -1.51 -5.04
N LEU A 105 0.27 -1.87 -5.70
CA LEU A 105 -0.91 -1.01 -5.83
C LEU A 105 -1.81 -1.14 -4.60
N GLU A 106 -2.06 -0.01 -3.94
CA GLU A 106 -3.17 0.10 -3.02
C GLU A 106 -4.45 0.32 -3.83
N ASP A 107 -5.34 -0.65 -3.79
CA ASP A 107 -6.63 -0.64 -4.46
C ASP A 107 -7.73 -1.16 -3.53
N GLN A 108 -8.95 -1.26 -4.05
CA GLN A 108 -10.08 -1.76 -3.27
C GLN A 108 -9.82 -3.16 -2.69
N THR A 109 -9.17 -4.06 -3.46
CA THR A 109 -8.93 -5.44 -3.05
C THR A 109 -7.91 -5.51 -1.91
N SER A 110 -6.77 -4.86 -2.07
CA SER A 110 -5.72 -4.84 -1.04
C SER A 110 -6.18 -4.11 0.23
N LEU A 111 -6.97 -3.05 0.08
CA LEU A 111 -7.55 -2.32 1.21
C LEU A 111 -8.56 -3.20 1.97
N GLU A 112 -9.42 -3.93 1.25
CA GLU A 112 -10.41 -4.82 1.86
C GLU A 112 -9.77 -5.93 2.68
N GLU A 113 -8.69 -6.56 2.18
CA GLU A 113 -7.96 -7.57 2.94
C GLU A 113 -7.39 -7.02 4.26
N LYS A 114 -6.85 -5.81 4.24
CA LYS A 114 -6.36 -5.13 5.46
C LYS A 114 -7.49 -4.77 6.42
N MET A 115 -8.62 -4.31 5.90
CA MET A 115 -9.79 -3.99 6.72
C MET A 115 -10.38 -5.23 7.40
N LYS A 116 -10.35 -6.40 6.75
CA LYS A 116 -10.72 -7.68 7.37
C LYS A 116 -9.85 -7.97 8.59
N VAL A 117 -8.52 -7.88 8.44
CA VAL A 117 -7.59 -8.08 9.57
C VAL A 117 -7.92 -7.15 10.73
N VAL A 118 -8.11 -5.85 10.47
CA VAL A 118 -8.40 -4.86 11.51
C VAL A 118 -9.77 -5.14 12.17
N SER A 119 -10.78 -5.54 11.38
CA SER A 119 -12.11 -5.90 11.85
C SER A 119 -12.08 -7.13 12.76
N ASP A 120 -11.34 -8.17 12.38
CA ASP A 120 -11.22 -9.41 13.14
C ASP A 120 -10.60 -9.18 14.52
N HIS A 121 -9.79 -8.15 14.67
CA HIS A 121 -9.20 -7.73 15.95
C HIS A 121 -10.10 -6.81 16.79
N GLN A 122 -11.32 -6.50 16.32
CA GLN A 122 -12.32 -5.70 17.04
C GLN A 122 -11.79 -4.35 17.56
N THR A 123 -10.97 -3.67 16.76
CA THR A 123 -10.45 -2.34 17.11
C THR A 123 -11.54 -1.29 17.11
N ALA A 124 -11.27 -0.11 17.68
CA ALA A 124 -12.22 1.00 17.76
C ALA A 124 -12.64 1.57 16.40
N GLY A 125 -11.90 1.28 15.32
CA GLY A 125 -12.24 1.71 13.96
C GLY A 125 -11.05 1.92 13.06
N TYR A 126 -11.33 2.63 11.96
CA TYR A 126 -10.39 2.89 10.87
C TYR A 126 -10.12 4.38 10.73
N ALA A 127 -8.94 4.72 10.24
CA ALA A 127 -8.62 6.02 9.68
C ALA A 127 -7.97 5.82 8.31
N PHE A 128 -7.98 6.82 7.46
CA PHE A 128 -7.41 6.71 6.11
C PHE A 128 -6.56 7.93 5.77
N TRP A 129 -5.38 7.70 5.20
CA TRP A 129 -4.52 8.76 4.72
C TRP A 129 -4.44 8.72 3.20
N LYS A 130 -5.03 9.69 2.53
CA LYS A 130 -5.92 10.77 3.01
C LYS A 130 -7.01 11.02 1.99
N LEU A 131 -8.07 11.72 2.39
CA LEU A 131 -9.13 12.17 1.49
C LEU A 131 -8.55 12.90 0.27
N GLY A 132 -9.10 12.57 -0.91
CA GLY A 132 -8.66 13.09 -2.20
C GLY A 132 -7.59 12.23 -2.88
N LEU A 133 -7.13 11.14 -2.26
CA LEU A 133 -6.23 10.15 -2.87
C LEU A 133 -6.92 8.84 -3.19
N GLU A 134 -8.12 8.62 -2.67
CA GLU A 134 -8.90 7.41 -2.87
C GLU A 134 -9.51 7.30 -4.27
N ASP A 135 -9.76 6.07 -4.70
CA ASP A 135 -10.74 5.80 -5.74
C ASP A 135 -12.14 5.78 -5.12
N SER A 136 -13.11 6.43 -5.77
CA SER A 136 -14.48 6.54 -5.24
C SER A 136 -15.13 5.19 -4.94
N ALA A 137 -14.74 4.13 -5.64
CA ALA A 137 -15.27 2.78 -5.46
C ALA A 137 -14.95 2.17 -4.07
N VAL A 138 -13.93 2.69 -3.36
CA VAL A 138 -13.57 2.15 -2.03
C VAL A 138 -14.63 2.43 -0.98
N TRP A 139 -15.43 3.50 -1.13
CA TRP A 139 -16.43 3.88 -0.14
C TRP A 139 -17.54 2.86 0.02
N ASP A 140 -18.01 2.26 -1.08
CA ASP A 140 -19.03 1.21 -1.05
C ASP A 140 -18.52 -0.06 -0.33
N MET A 141 -17.22 -0.29 -0.36
CA MET A 141 -16.58 -1.37 0.38
C MET A 141 -16.38 -1.01 1.85
N ILE A 142 -15.85 0.19 2.14
CA ILE A 142 -15.58 0.65 3.52
C ILE A 142 -16.85 0.61 4.39
N ILE A 143 -18.00 1.06 3.85
CA ILE A 143 -19.28 1.06 4.55
C ILE A 143 -19.68 -0.33 5.09
N LYS A 144 -19.23 -1.42 4.46
CA LYS A 144 -19.55 -2.78 4.92
C LYS A 144 -18.85 -3.17 6.23
N TYR A 145 -17.82 -2.41 6.60
CA TYR A 145 -16.99 -2.65 7.81
C TYR A 145 -17.25 -1.62 8.93
N MET A 146 -18.25 -0.75 8.78
CA MET A 146 -18.59 0.30 9.75
C MET A 146 -19.75 -0.08 10.69
#